data_915680cccd395ceac3352e42b27f7467
#
_entry.id   915680cccd395ceac3352e42b27f7467
#
_cell.length_a   1.000
_cell.length_b   1.000
_cell.length_c   1.000
_cell.angle_alpha   90.00
_cell.angle_beta   90.00
_cell.angle_gamma   90.00
#
_symmetry.space_group_name_H-M   'P 1'
#
loop_
_entity.id
_entity.type
_entity.pdbx_description
1 polymer ?
#
loop_
_entity_poly.entity_id
_entity_poly.type
_entity_poly.pdbx_seq_one_letter_code
_entity_poly.pdbx_strand_id
1 'polypeptide(L)'
;NLADRKGRRLMMIRAAAGMTVTMGALAFVPNVYWLLVMRFFTGVLSGYIPNATALIAYQAPREKSGWAIGTLATGAIAGNLIGPLMGGILAELLGMKNVFIITGMILFITLLLTIFLVKETFEPVEKKNLMSTKEILGQSTRRSVLFGLFFTSLILQLGMTSISPILTLYIRELSTDTGSVLFLSGLIVSVAGVSAVISSPYLGRLGDRIGNHKILLLGLVFSFCCFIPMGLVTAPWQLGVLRFLLGFSTGALMPSVNTLISKITPPEGVSRIFGYNQMFNNFGQVLGPLVGSAVAQAYSYSAVFFVTAGFVLLNILLSLFNFRHDLKHQDIR
;
A
#
# COMPACT_ATOMS: atom_id res chain seq x y z
N ASN A 1 -1.08 -8.43 20.16
CA ASN A 1 -1.52 -8.77 21.53
C ASN A 1 -2.81 -9.63 21.60
N LEU A 2 -3.85 -9.38 20.79
CA LEU A 2 -5.09 -10.17 20.83
C LEU A 2 -4.95 -11.48 20.03
N ALA A 3 -4.29 -11.42 18.89
CA ALA A 3 -3.97 -12.57 18.04
C ALA A 3 -3.05 -13.59 18.76
N ASP A 4 -2.08 -13.09 19.54
CA ASP A 4 -1.15 -13.93 20.31
C ASP A 4 -1.82 -14.62 21.51
N ARG A 5 -3.00 -14.11 21.95
CA ARG A 5 -3.77 -14.67 23.07
C ARG A 5 -4.91 -15.59 22.64
N LYS A 6 -5.56 -15.30 21.50
CA LYS A 6 -6.79 -15.97 21.06
C LYS A 6 -6.61 -16.80 19.77
N GLY A 7 -5.41 -16.79 19.21
CA GLY A 7 -5.11 -17.43 17.93
C GLY A 7 -5.33 -16.51 16.73
N ARG A 8 -4.50 -16.70 15.73
CA ARG A 8 -4.48 -15.90 14.49
C ARG A 8 -5.63 -16.29 13.57
N ARG A 9 -5.98 -17.57 13.52
CA ARG A 9 -7.14 -18.08 12.77
C ARG A 9 -8.44 -17.42 13.21
N LEU A 10 -8.69 -17.31 14.52
CA LEU A 10 -9.89 -16.66 15.05
C LEU A 10 -9.95 -15.19 14.64
N MET A 11 -8.80 -14.50 14.63
CA MET A 11 -8.72 -13.11 14.18
C MET A 11 -8.98 -12.97 12.67
N MET A 12 -8.54 -13.93 11.85
CA MET A 12 -8.85 -13.97 10.42
C MET A 12 -10.34 -14.20 10.18
N ILE A 13 -10.97 -15.14 10.89
CA ILE A 13 -12.43 -15.40 10.81
C ILE A 13 -13.21 -14.15 11.20
N ARG A 14 -12.85 -13.49 12.31
CA ARG A 14 -13.47 -12.22 12.74
C ARG A 14 -13.34 -11.13 11.67
N ALA A 15 -12.15 -10.97 11.10
CA ALA A 15 -11.90 -9.97 10.07
C ALA A 15 -12.70 -10.26 8.79
N ALA A 16 -12.69 -11.50 8.31
CA ALA A 16 -13.46 -11.90 7.13
C ALA A 16 -14.96 -11.72 7.34
N ALA A 17 -15.51 -12.13 8.49
CA ALA A 17 -16.92 -11.96 8.82
C ALA A 17 -17.31 -10.48 8.89
N GLY A 18 -16.50 -9.67 9.60
CA GLY A 18 -16.73 -8.22 9.70
C GLY A 18 -16.68 -7.53 8.34
N MET A 19 -15.70 -7.85 7.51
CA MET A 19 -15.58 -7.29 6.15
C MET A 19 -16.74 -7.73 5.25
N THR A 20 -17.18 -8.99 5.34
CA THR A 20 -18.36 -9.49 4.60
C THR A 20 -19.62 -8.68 4.91
N VAL A 21 -19.91 -8.51 6.20
CA VAL A 21 -21.09 -7.76 6.65
C VAL A 21 -20.99 -6.28 6.24
N THR A 22 -19.87 -5.64 6.49
CA THR A 22 -19.70 -4.21 6.18
C THR A 22 -19.70 -3.93 4.68
N MET A 23 -19.09 -4.77 3.85
CA MET A 23 -19.12 -4.63 2.39
C MET A 23 -20.51 -4.90 1.81
N GLY A 24 -21.21 -5.93 2.31
CA GLY A 24 -22.60 -6.17 1.92
C GLY A 24 -23.53 -5.02 2.32
N ALA A 25 -23.35 -4.47 3.52
CA ALA A 25 -24.13 -3.33 4.01
C ALA A 25 -23.91 -2.04 3.18
N LEU A 26 -22.69 -1.83 2.64
CA LEU A 26 -22.39 -0.69 1.77
C LEU A 26 -23.26 -0.62 0.53
N ALA A 27 -23.80 -1.74 0.04
CA ALA A 27 -24.74 -1.77 -1.08
C ALA A 27 -26.09 -1.11 -0.79
N PHE A 28 -26.47 -0.98 0.50
CA PHE A 28 -27.76 -0.50 0.94
C PHE A 28 -27.70 0.85 1.67
N VAL A 29 -26.55 1.51 1.64
CA VAL A 29 -26.33 2.78 2.31
C VAL A 29 -27.15 3.90 1.67
N PRO A 30 -28.01 4.61 2.43
CA PRO A 30 -28.90 5.62 1.89
C PRO A 30 -28.25 6.99 1.68
N ASN A 31 -27.17 7.29 2.41
CA ASN A 31 -26.50 8.60 2.35
C ASN A 31 -25.01 8.52 2.73
N VAL A 32 -24.29 9.61 2.52
CA VAL A 32 -22.84 9.73 2.76
C VAL A 32 -22.46 9.50 4.23
N TYR A 33 -23.30 9.89 5.19
CA TYR A 33 -23.01 9.71 6.62
C TYR A 33 -22.97 8.22 6.99
N TRP A 34 -23.93 7.44 6.52
CA TRP A 34 -23.95 6.00 6.70
C TRP A 34 -22.78 5.31 5.99
N LEU A 35 -22.37 5.84 4.83
CA LEU A 35 -21.19 5.35 4.12
C LEU A 35 -19.93 5.54 4.98
N LEU A 36 -19.75 6.70 5.61
CA LEU A 36 -18.63 6.96 6.51
C LEU A 36 -18.64 6.01 7.72
N VAL A 37 -19.81 5.79 8.32
CA VAL A 37 -19.97 4.85 9.44
C VAL A 37 -19.58 3.43 9.02
N MET A 38 -20.06 2.94 7.87
CA MET A 38 -19.70 1.61 7.37
C MET A 38 -18.22 1.49 7.03
N ARG A 39 -17.60 2.53 6.46
CA ARG A 39 -16.15 2.58 6.21
C ARG A 39 -15.33 2.56 7.50
N PHE A 40 -15.77 3.26 8.53
CA PHE A 40 -15.15 3.19 9.85
C PHE A 40 -15.17 1.76 10.41
N PHE A 41 -16.34 1.10 10.40
CA PHE A 41 -16.44 -0.29 10.84
C PHE A 41 -15.62 -1.25 9.97
N THR A 42 -15.56 -1.05 8.66
CA THR A 42 -14.70 -1.84 7.78
C THR A 42 -13.24 -1.73 8.22
N GLY A 43 -12.76 -0.52 8.56
CA GLY A 43 -11.40 -0.31 9.07
C GLY A 43 -11.14 -1.01 10.41
N VAL A 44 -12.05 -0.86 11.40
CA VAL A 44 -11.93 -1.51 12.73
C VAL A 44 -11.95 -3.04 12.62
N LEU A 45 -12.76 -3.59 11.73
CA LEU A 45 -12.92 -5.03 11.55
C LEU A 45 -11.89 -5.62 10.59
N SER A 46 -11.13 -4.80 9.86
CA SER A 46 -10.07 -5.26 8.96
C SER A 46 -8.91 -5.96 9.70
N GLY A 47 -7.92 -6.45 8.96
CA GLY A 47 -6.73 -7.08 9.54
C GLY A 47 -6.55 -8.54 9.10
N TYR A 48 -7.25 -8.99 8.06
CA TYR A 48 -7.12 -10.35 7.54
C TYR A 48 -5.69 -10.65 7.08
N ILE A 49 -5.12 -9.81 6.19
CA ILE A 49 -3.79 -10.01 5.61
C ILE A 49 -2.66 -10.05 6.65
N PRO A 50 -2.56 -9.10 7.61
CA PRO A 50 -1.54 -9.18 8.65
C PRO A 50 -1.63 -10.46 9.50
N ASN A 51 -2.83 -10.90 9.85
CA ASN A 51 -3.01 -12.15 10.59
C ASN A 51 -2.67 -13.39 9.76
N ALA A 52 -3.01 -13.41 8.46
CA ALA A 52 -2.63 -14.48 7.54
C ALA A 52 -1.11 -14.57 7.39
N THR A 53 -0.43 -13.43 7.20
CA THR A 53 1.03 -13.36 7.12
C THR A 53 1.69 -13.88 8.41
N ALA A 54 1.17 -13.46 9.56
CA ALA A 54 1.68 -13.90 10.86
C ALA A 54 1.42 -15.40 11.10
N LEU A 55 0.28 -15.94 10.66
CA LEU A 55 -0.03 -17.37 10.75
C LEU A 55 0.93 -18.20 9.90
N ILE A 56 1.15 -17.80 8.64
CA ILE A 56 2.08 -18.45 7.72
C ILE A 56 3.52 -18.40 8.27
N ALA A 57 3.96 -17.23 8.76
CA ALA A 57 5.29 -17.06 9.34
C ALA A 57 5.52 -17.98 10.56
N TYR A 58 4.45 -18.28 11.33
CA TYR A 58 4.52 -19.16 12.49
C TYR A 58 4.50 -20.64 12.13
N GLN A 59 3.67 -21.05 11.16
CA GLN A 59 3.45 -22.45 10.82
C GLN A 59 4.37 -23.00 9.73
N ALA A 60 4.90 -22.13 8.84
CA ALA A 60 5.76 -22.56 7.76
C ALA A 60 7.14 -23.01 8.29
N PRO A 61 7.67 -24.16 7.82
CA PRO A 61 9.05 -24.53 8.07
C PRO A 61 10.00 -23.38 7.64
N ARG A 62 11.09 -23.17 8.38
CA ARG A 62 12.04 -22.06 8.14
C ARG A 62 12.53 -22.01 6.69
N GLU A 63 12.76 -23.19 6.08
CA GLU A 63 13.24 -23.32 4.70
C GLU A 63 12.20 -22.89 3.65
N LYS A 64 10.90 -22.97 3.98
CA LYS A 64 9.78 -22.67 3.06
C LYS A 64 9.02 -21.38 3.43
N SER A 65 9.36 -20.73 4.53
CA SER A 65 8.66 -19.55 5.03
C SER A 65 8.69 -18.39 4.03
N GLY A 66 9.83 -18.13 3.39
CA GLY A 66 9.95 -17.11 2.35
C GLY A 66 9.07 -17.38 1.15
N TRP A 67 9.01 -18.63 0.67
CA TRP A 67 8.13 -19.01 -0.43
C TRP A 67 6.64 -18.84 -0.06
N ALA A 68 6.25 -19.28 1.13
CA ALA A 68 4.86 -19.22 1.57
C ALA A 68 4.37 -17.76 1.74
N ILE A 69 5.19 -16.89 2.36
CA ILE A 69 4.90 -15.46 2.49
C ILE A 69 4.89 -14.78 1.12
N GLY A 70 5.83 -15.14 0.23
CA GLY A 70 5.87 -14.64 -1.14
C GLY A 70 4.61 -15.00 -1.94
N THR A 71 4.11 -16.23 -1.79
CA THR A 71 2.86 -16.67 -2.42
C THR A 71 1.66 -15.86 -1.92
N LEU A 72 1.57 -15.59 -0.61
CA LEU A 72 0.54 -14.73 -0.05
C LEU A 72 0.64 -13.30 -0.60
N ALA A 73 1.85 -12.75 -0.68
CA ALA A 73 2.10 -11.43 -1.26
C ALA A 73 1.71 -11.35 -2.73
N THR A 74 1.94 -12.41 -3.51
CA THR A 74 1.49 -12.51 -4.91
C THR A 74 -0.02 -12.39 -5.02
N GLY A 75 -0.78 -13.02 -4.11
CA GLY A 75 -2.24 -12.87 -4.06
C GLY A 75 -2.68 -11.44 -3.79
N ALA A 76 -2.01 -10.73 -2.86
CA ALA A 76 -2.29 -9.33 -2.58
C ALA A 76 -1.98 -8.42 -3.78
N ILE A 77 -0.87 -8.67 -4.48
CA ILE A 77 -0.49 -7.95 -5.69
C ILE A 77 -1.52 -8.18 -6.80
N ALA A 78 -1.90 -9.45 -7.03
CA ALA A 78 -2.92 -9.81 -8.02
C ALA A 78 -4.27 -9.13 -7.72
N GLY A 79 -4.69 -9.10 -6.45
CA GLY A 79 -5.90 -8.41 -6.03
C GLY A 79 -5.85 -6.90 -6.27
N ASN A 80 -4.74 -6.26 -5.98
CA ASN A 80 -4.54 -4.83 -6.25
C ASN A 80 -4.49 -4.49 -7.76
N LEU A 81 -4.05 -5.43 -8.58
CA LEU A 81 -3.98 -5.28 -10.03
C LEU A 81 -5.34 -5.52 -10.70
N ILE A 82 -5.98 -6.64 -10.38
CA ILE A 82 -7.23 -7.07 -11.01
C ILE A 82 -8.44 -6.32 -10.41
N GLY A 83 -8.39 -5.98 -9.12
CA GLY A 83 -9.50 -5.37 -8.38
C GLY A 83 -10.05 -4.11 -9.03
N PRO A 84 -9.25 -3.07 -9.31
CA PRO A 84 -9.74 -1.84 -9.93
C PRO A 84 -10.31 -2.07 -11.34
N LEU A 85 -9.68 -2.94 -12.13
CA LEU A 85 -10.16 -3.27 -13.48
C LEU A 85 -11.52 -3.98 -13.42
N MET A 86 -11.62 -5.05 -12.63
CA MET A 86 -12.88 -5.78 -12.44
C MET A 86 -13.95 -4.92 -11.80
N GLY A 87 -13.56 -4.09 -10.81
CA GLY A 87 -14.46 -3.15 -10.17
C GLY A 87 -15.01 -2.12 -11.15
N GLY A 88 -14.19 -1.60 -12.08
CA GLY A 88 -14.61 -0.68 -13.13
C GLY A 88 -15.58 -1.32 -14.11
N ILE A 89 -15.26 -2.53 -14.61
CA ILE A 89 -16.15 -3.30 -15.52
C ILE A 89 -17.49 -3.61 -14.84
N LEU A 90 -17.46 -4.15 -13.63
CA LEU A 90 -18.67 -4.51 -12.90
C LEU A 90 -19.53 -3.29 -12.57
N ALA A 91 -18.89 -2.15 -12.25
CA ALA A 91 -19.61 -0.91 -11.96
C ALA A 91 -20.33 -0.35 -13.19
N GLU A 92 -19.70 -0.48 -14.36
CA GLU A 92 -20.30 -0.05 -15.64
C GLU A 92 -21.44 -0.97 -16.08
N LEU A 93 -21.27 -2.29 -15.98
CA LEU A 93 -22.24 -3.28 -16.43
C LEU A 93 -23.43 -3.45 -15.46
N LEU A 94 -23.17 -3.47 -14.17
CA LEU A 94 -24.12 -3.88 -13.13
C LEU A 94 -24.49 -2.74 -12.17
N GLY A 95 -23.78 -1.62 -12.23
CA GLY A 95 -23.90 -0.50 -11.30
C GLY A 95 -23.19 -0.71 -9.97
N MET A 96 -22.86 0.40 -9.30
CA MET A 96 -22.03 0.43 -8.07
C MET A 96 -22.60 -0.43 -6.93
N LYS A 97 -23.91 -0.48 -6.77
CA LYS A 97 -24.59 -1.28 -5.73
C LYS A 97 -24.21 -2.76 -5.83
N ASN A 98 -24.28 -3.31 -7.05
CA ASN A 98 -24.00 -4.72 -7.30
C ASN A 98 -22.51 -5.06 -7.11
N VAL A 99 -21.60 -4.11 -7.35
CA VAL A 99 -20.18 -4.29 -7.06
C VAL A 99 -19.94 -4.57 -5.57
N PHE A 100 -20.59 -3.81 -4.67
CA PHE A 100 -20.49 -4.06 -3.23
C PHE A 100 -21.08 -5.40 -2.81
N ILE A 101 -22.20 -5.81 -3.41
CA ILE A 101 -22.82 -7.13 -3.15
C ILE A 101 -21.87 -8.26 -3.59
N ILE A 102 -21.33 -8.18 -4.81
CA ILE A 102 -20.38 -9.18 -5.35
C ILE A 102 -19.14 -9.24 -4.48
N THR A 103 -18.58 -8.10 -4.09
CA THR A 103 -17.42 -8.04 -3.18
C THR A 103 -17.75 -8.69 -1.83
N GLY A 104 -18.94 -8.42 -1.28
CA GLY A 104 -19.43 -9.07 -0.06
C GLY A 104 -19.54 -10.59 -0.19
N MET A 105 -20.03 -11.10 -1.34
CA MET A 105 -20.10 -12.54 -1.63
C MET A 105 -18.71 -13.18 -1.72
N ILE A 106 -17.76 -12.53 -2.39
CA ILE A 106 -16.36 -13.00 -2.46
C ILE A 106 -15.73 -13.09 -1.06
N LEU A 107 -15.97 -12.08 -0.22
CA LEU A 107 -15.50 -12.07 1.17
C LEU A 107 -16.19 -13.16 2.01
N PHE A 108 -17.47 -13.43 1.76
CA PHE A 108 -18.19 -14.53 2.40
C PHE A 108 -17.60 -15.90 2.02
N ILE A 109 -17.28 -16.10 0.74
CA ILE A 109 -16.57 -17.30 0.29
C ILE A 109 -15.22 -17.40 1.00
N THR A 110 -14.47 -16.30 1.08
CA THR A 110 -13.19 -16.24 1.82
C THR A 110 -13.37 -16.59 3.29
N LEU A 111 -14.44 -16.16 3.93
CA LEU A 111 -14.81 -16.52 5.30
C LEU A 111 -15.02 -18.03 5.42
N LEU A 112 -15.81 -18.63 4.53
CA LEU A 112 -16.06 -20.08 4.54
C LEU A 112 -14.75 -20.86 4.33
N LEU A 113 -13.94 -20.48 3.34
CA LEU A 113 -12.63 -21.09 3.11
C LEU A 113 -11.73 -20.98 4.35
N THR A 114 -11.74 -19.85 5.03
CA THR A 114 -10.96 -19.65 6.27
C THR A 114 -11.45 -20.57 7.40
N ILE A 115 -12.76 -20.72 7.54
CA ILE A 115 -13.34 -21.60 8.58
C ILE A 115 -13.01 -23.08 8.32
N PHE A 116 -13.13 -23.53 7.07
CA PHE A 116 -13.00 -24.97 6.76
C PHE A 116 -11.58 -25.41 6.42
N LEU A 117 -10.78 -24.56 5.77
CA LEU A 117 -9.46 -24.95 5.26
C LEU A 117 -8.30 -24.48 6.13
N VAL A 118 -8.43 -23.32 6.85
CA VAL A 118 -7.33 -22.83 7.67
C VAL A 118 -7.32 -23.57 9.01
N LYS A 119 -6.25 -24.31 9.26
CA LYS A 119 -5.99 -24.98 10.54
C LYS A 119 -4.88 -24.22 11.27
N GLU A 120 -4.99 -24.09 12.58
CA GLU A 120 -3.98 -23.50 13.43
C GLU A 120 -3.73 -24.42 14.62
N THR A 121 -2.48 -24.82 14.82
CA THR A 121 -2.01 -25.40 16.06
C THR A 121 -1.55 -24.26 16.96
N PHE A 122 -2.46 -23.78 17.80
CA PHE A 122 -2.20 -22.61 18.65
C PHE A 122 -1.49 -23.04 19.94
N GLU A 123 -0.26 -22.60 20.10
CA GLU A 123 0.47 -22.60 21.37
C GLU A 123 0.61 -21.17 21.86
N PRO A 124 0.13 -20.82 23.07
CA PRO A 124 0.29 -19.48 23.63
C PRO A 124 1.78 -19.14 23.75
N VAL A 125 2.22 -18.09 23.08
CA VAL A 125 3.61 -17.65 23.18
C VAL A 125 3.82 -17.00 24.55
N GLU A 126 4.66 -17.63 25.38
CA GLU A 126 5.15 -17.02 26.62
C GLU A 126 5.93 -15.72 26.29
N LYS A 127 5.71 -14.70 27.12
CA LYS A 127 6.40 -13.43 27.05
C LYS A 127 7.90 -13.60 27.41
N LYS A 128 8.72 -14.16 26.51
CA LYS A 128 10.17 -14.10 26.65
C LYS A 128 10.65 -12.70 26.23
N ASN A 129 11.35 -12.04 27.15
CA ASN A 129 12.22 -10.87 27.01
C ASN A 129 12.20 -10.14 25.67
N LEU A 130 11.13 -9.42 25.40
CA LEU A 130 11.05 -8.53 24.26
C LEU A 130 11.88 -7.29 24.58
N MET A 131 12.96 -7.06 23.84
CA MET A 131 13.74 -5.81 23.94
C MET A 131 12.83 -4.58 23.96
N SER A 132 13.12 -3.63 24.85
CA SER A 132 12.39 -2.36 24.90
C SER A 132 12.60 -1.57 23.61
N THR A 133 11.60 -0.78 23.18
CA THR A 133 11.74 0.12 22.02
C THR A 133 12.95 1.05 22.15
N LYS A 134 13.24 1.51 23.39
CA LYS A 134 14.41 2.36 23.67
C LYS A 134 15.72 1.62 23.42
N GLU A 135 15.80 0.35 23.75
CA GLU A 135 16.99 -0.50 23.54
C GLU A 135 17.20 -0.77 22.04
N ILE A 136 16.13 -1.10 21.30
CA ILE A 136 16.23 -1.32 19.85
C ILE A 136 16.66 -0.04 19.13
N LEU A 137 16.06 1.10 19.46
CA LEU A 137 16.48 2.40 18.92
C LEU A 137 17.88 2.77 19.42
N GLY A 138 18.28 2.32 20.63
CA GLY A 138 19.60 2.51 21.21
C GLY A 138 20.71 1.81 20.42
N GLN A 139 20.43 0.59 20.00
CA GLN A 139 21.37 -0.27 19.25
C GLN A 139 21.31 -0.02 17.74
N SER A 140 20.29 0.69 17.23
CA SER A 140 20.23 1.03 15.81
C SER A 140 21.38 1.96 15.43
N THR A 141 22.18 1.53 14.47
CA THR A 141 23.44 2.19 14.06
C THR A 141 23.21 3.62 13.56
N ARG A 142 22.04 3.96 13.05
CA ARG A 142 21.70 5.27 12.43
C ARG A 142 20.24 5.66 12.67
N ARG A 143 19.92 6.13 13.87
CA ARG A 143 18.56 6.53 14.27
C ARG A 143 17.93 7.57 13.35
N SER A 144 18.70 8.58 12.92
CA SER A 144 18.24 9.66 12.05
C SER A 144 17.78 9.11 10.70
N VAL A 145 18.54 8.17 10.12
CA VAL A 145 18.17 7.51 8.85
C VAL A 145 16.90 6.68 9.00
N LEU A 146 16.73 5.99 10.14
CA LEU A 146 15.52 5.20 10.42
C LEU A 146 14.27 6.07 10.45
N PHE A 147 14.30 7.18 11.19
CA PHE A 147 13.18 8.14 11.20
C PHE A 147 12.95 8.76 9.81
N GLY A 148 14.02 9.08 9.09
CA GLY A 148 13.93 9.54 7.71
C GLY A 148 13.22 8.55 6.80
N LEU A 149 13.48 7.23 6.94
CA LEU A 149 12.80 6.19 6.19
C LEU A 149 11.32 6.05 6.55
N PHE A 150 10.95 6.25 7.83
CA PHE A 150 9.53 6.28 8.24
C PHE A 150 8.80 7.46 7.59
N PHE A 151 9.39 8.66 7.60
CA PHE A 151 8.82 9.81 6.91
C PHE A 151 8.78 9.60 5.39
N THR A 152 9.78 8.97 4.81
CA THR A 152 9.77 8.56 3.40
C THR A 152 8.57 7.67 3.09
N SER A 153 8.33 6.65 3.92
CA SER A 153 7.16 5.76 3.78
C SER A 153 5.83 6.51 3.88
N LEU A 154 5.71 7.43 4.85
CA LEU A 154 4.52 8.28 5.01
C LEU A 154 4.28 9.13 3.77
N ILE A 155 5.30 9.86 3.29
CA ILE A 155 5.17 10.76 2.13
C ILE A 155 4.87 9.98 0.86
N LEU A 156 5.52 8.82 0.65
CA LEU A 156 5.22 7.95 -0.49
C LEU A 156 3.77 7.51 -0.48
N GLN A 157 3.29 7.05 0.67
CA GLN A 157 1.93 6.55 0.79
C GLN A 157 0.90 7.68 0.67
N LEU A 158 1.20 8.86 1.26
CA LEU A 158 0.38 10.06 1.11
C LEU A 158 0.27 10.47 -0.37
N GLY A 159 1.39 10.55 -1.08
CA GLY A 159 1.41 10.91 -2.50
C GLY A 159 0.62 9.93 -3.36
N MET A 160 0.78 8.61 -3.12
CA MET A 160 0.06 7.58 -3.86
C MET A 160 -1.45 7.64 -3.65
N THR A 161 -1.89 7.84 -2.40
CA THR A 161 -3.31 7.80 -2.04
C THR A 161 -4.03 9.13 -2.22
N SER A 162 -3.32 10.26 -2.32
CA SER A 162 -3.91 11.59 -2.58
C SER A 162 -4.64 11.66 -3.92
N ILE A 163 -4.18 10.89 -4.91
CA ILE A 163 -4.73 10.89 -6.25
C ILE A 163 -5.96 9.96 -6.37
N SER A 164 -6.06 8.94 -5.51
CA SER A 164 -7.11 7.91 -5.60
C SER A 164 -8.54 8.48 -5.65
N PRO A 165 -8.95 9.43 -4.78
CA PRO A 165 -10.33 9.94 -4.79
C PRO A 165 -10.65 10.81 -6.01
N ILE A 166 -9.63 11.46 -6.58
CA ILE A 166 -9.82 12.42 -7.68
C ILE A 166 -9.65 11.81 -9.06
N LEU A 167 -9.04 10.63 -9.16
CA LEU A 167 -8.64 10.05 -10.44
C LEU A 167 -9.81 9.86 -11.40
N THR A 168 -10.92 9.28 -10.92
CA THR A 168 -12.13 9.08 -11.73
C THR A 168 -12.76 10.40 -12.16
N LEU A 169 -12.76 11.41 -11.26
CA LEU A 169 -13.29 12.73 -11.56
C LEU A 169 -12.41 13.46 -12.58
N TYR A 170 -11.09 13.35 -12.46
CA TYR A 170 -10.16 13.92 -13.42
C TYR A 170 -10.27 13.27 -14.79
N ILE A 171 -10.39 11.93 -14.86
CA ILE A 171 -10.63 11.22 -16.11
C ILE A 171 -11.96 11.67 -16.74
N ARG A 172 -12.99 11.89 -15.94
CA ARG A 172 -14.27 12.42 -16.42
C ARG A 172 -14.15 13.83 -17.02
N GLU A 173 -13.33 14.69 -16.40
CA GLU A 173 -13.05 16.04 -16.93
C GLU A 173 -12.28 16.00 -18.27
N LEU A 174 -11.33 15.05 -18.40
CA LEU A 174 -10.54 14.85 -19.61
C LEU A 174 -11.29 14.12 -20.74
N SER A 175 -12.39 13.45 -20.42
CA SER A 175 -13.13 12.63 -21.38
C SER A 175 -14.23 13.44 -22.09
N THR A 176 -14.25 13.36 -23.41
CA THR A 176 -15.35 13.90 -24.24
C THR A 176 -16.58 12.96 -24.21
N ASP A 177 -16.35 11.66 -23.98
CA ASP A 177 -17.40 10.64 -23.85
C ASP A 177 -17.52 10.15 -22.41
N THR A 178 -18.71 10.24 -21.85
CA THR A 178 -18.99 9.89 -20.45
C THR A 178 -19.34 8.41 -20.25
N GLY A 179 -19.50 7.64 -21.33
CA GLY A 179 -20.00 6.26 -21.27
C GLY A 179 -19.04 5.25 -20.65
N SER A 180 -17.72 5.50 -20.70
CA SER A 180 -16.69 4.51 -20.32
C SER A 180 -15.75 4.97 -19.19
N VAL A 181 -16.11 6.02 -18.44
CA VAL A 181 -15.23 6.63 -17.43
C VAL A 181 -14.81 5.66 -16.33
N LEU A 182 -15.73 4.81 -15.85
CA LEU A 182 -15.43 3.86 -14.77
C LEU A 182 -14.46 2.76 -15.25
N PHE A 183 -14.68 2.26 -16.44
CA PHE A 183 -13.77 1.29 -17.07
C PHE A 183 -12.38 1.90 -17.30
N LEU A 184 -12.29 3.10 -17.89
CA LEU A 184 -11.03 3.81 -18.11
C LEU A 184 -10.30 4.08 -16.80
N SER A 185 -11.01 4.45 -15.74
CA SER A 185 -10.43 4.65 -14.42
C SER A 185 -9.84 3.36 -13.86
N GLY A 186 -10.57 2.25 -13.95
CA GLY A 186 -10.07 0.93 -13.55
C GLY A 186 -8.84 0.51 -14.36
N LEU A 187 -8.87 0.71 -15.68
CA LEU A 187 -7.76 0.41 -16.57
C LEU A 187 -6.49 1.22 -16.22
N ILE A 188 -6.62 2.53 -16.06
CA ILE A 188 -5.49 3.43 -15.74
C ILE A 188 -4.87 3.09 -14.38
N VAL A 189 -5.67 2.71 -13.38
CA VAL A 189 -5.16 2.22 -12.09
C VAL A 189 -4.41 0.90 -12.25
N SER A 190 -5.00 -0.05 -12.99
CA SER A 190 -4.43 -1.39 -13.18
C SER A 190 -3.13 -1.35 -13.98
N VAL A 191 -3.03 -0.49 -14.99
CA VAL A 191 -1.81 -0.32 -15.81
C VAL A 191 -0.61 0.09 -14.97
N ALA A 192 -0.78 0.97 -13.98
CA ALA A 192 0.28 1.31 -13.03
C ALA A 192 0.70 0.11 -12.18
N GLY A 193 -0.27 -0.71 -11.75
CA GLY A 193 0.01 -1.95 -11.02
C GLY A 193 0.78 -2.98 -11.84
N VAL A 194 0.41 -3.19 -13.11
CA VAL A 194 1.13 -4.08 -14.04
C VAL A 194 2.61 -3.68 -14.15
N SER A 195 2.85 -2.40 -14.39
CA SER A 195 4.19 -1.85 -14.51
C SER A 195 5.00 -2.03 -13.23
N ALA A 196 4.40 -1.80 -12.05
CA ALA A 196 5.05 -1.99 -10.75
C ALA A 196 5.44 -3.47 -10.51
N VAL A 197 4.55 -4.41 -10.86
CA VAL A 197 4.82 -5.86 -10.74
C VAL A 197 5.98 -6.28 -11.63
N ILE A 198 6.01 -5.81 -12.88
CA ILE A 198 7.08 -6.13 -13.84
C ILE A 198 8.42 -5.54 -13.35
N SER A 199 8.42 -4.29 -12.89
CA SER A 199 9.65 -3.58 -12.53
C SER A 199 10.25 -4.02 -11.20
N SER A 200 9.43 -4.44 -10.24
CA SER A 200 9.84 -4.73 -8.85
C SER A 200 10.98 -5.75 -8.75
N PRO A 201 10.96 -6.93 -9.43
CA PRO A 201 12.04 -7.89 -9.35
C PRO A 201 13.36 -7.37 -9.97
N TYR A 202 13.26 -6.60 -11.06
CA TYR A 202 14.44 -6.05 -11.74
C TYR A 202 15.10 -4.95 -10.91
N LEU A 203 14.31 -4.00 -10.42
CA LEU A 203 14.79 -2.89 -9.61
C LEU A 203 15.22 -3.35 -8.21
N GLY A 204 14.59 -4.39 -7.65
CA GLY A 204 15.04 -5.02 -6.42
C GLY A 204 16.44 -5.61 -6.56
N ARG A 205 16.69 -6.44 -7.60
CA ARG A 205 18.02 -6.99 -7.90
C ARG A 205 19.06 -5.91 -8.18
N LEU A 206 18.65 -4.86 -8.89
CA LEU A 206 19.54 -3.72 -9.15
C LEU A 206 19.88 -3.00 -7.85
N GLY A 207 18.91 -2.85 -6.93
CA GLY A 207 19.12 -2.26 -5.60
C GLY A 207 20.10 -3.04 -4.76
N ASP A 208 20.09 -4.39 -4.85
CA ASP A 208 21.07 -5.23 -4.16
C ASP A 208 22.49 -5.07 -4.73
N ARG A 209 22.64 -4.74 -6.03
CA ARG A 209 23.93 -4.55 -6.68
C ARG A 209 24.53 -3.15 -6.48
N ILE A 210 23.72 -2.10 -6.70
CA ILE A 210 24.21 -0.70 -6.69
C ILE A 210 23.87 0.06 -5.41
N GLY A 211 23.08 -0.56 -4.52
CA GLY A 211 22.62 0.01 -3.25
C GLY A 211 21.17 0.49 -3.30
N ASN A 212 20.37 0.04 -2.33
CA ASN A 212 18.94 0.36 -2.25
C ASN A 212 18.65 1.86 -2.03
N HIS A 213 19.57 2.62 -1.41
CA HIS A 213 19.46 4.07 -1.28
C HIS A 213 19.53 4.80 -2.61
N LYS A 214 20.34 4.31 -3.58
CA LYS A 214 20.42 4.88 -4.93
C LYS A 214 19.15 4.59 -5.73
N ILE A 215 18.63 3.36 -5.65
CA ILE A 215 17.36 2.99 -6.30
C ILE A 215 16.19 3.80 -5.73
N LEU A 216 16.16 4.02 -4.42
CA LEU A 216 15.15 4.87 -3.78
C LEU A 216 15.19 6.30 -4.34
N LEU A 217 16.38 6.91 -4.40
CA LEU A 217 16.55 8.26 -4.94
C LEU A 217 16.16 8.35 -6.43
N LEU A 218 16.65 7.40 -7.25
CA LEU A 218 16.31 7.35 -8.68
C LEU A 218 14.80 7.18 -8.90
N GLY A 219 14.15 6.30 -8.13
CA GLY A 219 12.71 6.10 -8.19
C GLY A 219 11.93 7.35 -7.78
N LEU A 220 12.38 8.07 -6.74
CA LEU A 220 11.76 9.34 -6.32
C LEU A 220 11.89 10.42 -7.40
N VAL A 221 13.09 10.60 -7.99
CA VAL A 221 13.31 11.56 -9.07
C VAL A 221 12.45 11.21 -10.29
N PHE A 222 12.41 9.94 -10.68
CA PHE A 222 11.58 9.51 -11.79
C PHE A 222 10.08 9.73 -11.51
N SER A 223 9.62 9.44 -10.27
CA SER A 223 8.24 9.74 -9.86
C SER A 223 7.92 11.23 -9.94
N PHE A 224 8.82 12.08 -9.48
CA PHE A 224 8.70 13.54 -9.58
C PHE A 224 8.52 13.99 -11.05
N CYS A 225 9.38 13.47 -11.94
CA CYS A 225 9.29 13.78 -13.38
C CYS A 225 8.00 13.26 -14.03
N CYS A 226 7.37 12.21 -13.48
CA CYS A 226 6.08 11.71 -13.98
C CYS A 226 4.90 12.54 -13.45
N PHE A 227 4.94 13.00 -12.20
CA PHE A 227 3.81 13.75 -11.61
C PHE A 227 3.58 15.11 -12.25
N ILE A 228 4.63 15.83 -12.65
CA ILE A 228 4.49 17.14 -13.28
C ILE A 228 3.66 17.08 -14.57
N PRO A 229 4.01 16.25 -15.58
CA PRO A 229 3.22 16.18 -16.79
C PRO A 229 1.81 15.60 -16.57
N MET A 230 1.58 14.77 -15.51
CA MET A 230 0.22 14.29 -15.16
C MET A 230 -0.75 15.44 -14.86
N GLY A 231 -0.27 16.55 -14.30
CA GLY A 231 -1.08 17.76 -14.10
C GLY A 231 -1.35 18.57 -15.37
N LEU A 232 -0.70 18.24 -16.49
CA LEU A 232 -0.79 18.97 -17.76
C LEU A 232 -1.45 18.17 -18.88
N VAL A 233 -1.90 16.93 -18.60
CA VAL A 233 -2.52 16.07 -19.63
C VAL A 233 -3.86 16.65 -20.09
N THR A 234 -4.16 16.41 -21.36
CA THR A 234 -5.39 16.87 -22.03
C THR A 234 -6.30 15.70 -22.45
N ALA A 235 -5.82 14.45 -22.31
CA ALA A 235 -6.57 13.27 -22.70
C ALA A 235 -6.29 12.09 -21.74
N PRO A 236 -7.27 11.20 -21.47
CA PRO A 236 -7.12 10.08 -20.55
C PRO A 236 -5.99 9.11 -20.89
N TRP A 237 -5.72 8.87 -22.18
CA TRP A 237 -4.64 7.97 -22.62
C TRP A 237 -3.25 8.47 -22.20
N GLN A 238 -3.02 9.79 -22.22
CA GLN A 238 -1.76 10.39 -21.76
C GLN A 238 -1.54 10.09 -20.26
N LEU A 239 -2.61 10.22 -19.47
CA LEU A 239 -2.59 9.88 -18.05
C LEU A 239 -2.28 8.39 -17.86
N GLY A 240 -2.84 7.51 -18.68
CA GLY A 240 -2.56 6.07 -18.67
C GLY A 240 -1.08 5.76 -18.92
N VAL A 241 -0.47 6.38 -19.92
CA VAL A 241 0.97 6.24 -20.23
C VAL A 241 1.83 6.71 -19.06
N LEU A 242 1.55 7.90 -18.52
CA LEU A 242 2.30 8.45 -17.38
C LEU A 242 2.12 7.60 -16.10
N ARG A 243 0.93 7.02 -15.90
CA ARG A 243 0.68 6.07 -14.81
C ARG A 243 1.44 4.76 -15.00
N PHE A 244 1.55 4.26 -16.22
CA PHE A 244 2.40 3.11 -16.53
C PHE A 244 3.87 3.40 -16.19
N LEU A 245 4.39 4.54 -16.61
CA LEU A 245 5.76 4.96 -16.31
C LEU A 245 5.96 5.13 -14.80
N LEU A 246 5.02 5.78 -14.09
CA LEU A 246 5.06 5.92 -12.63
C LEU A 246 5.11 4.56 -11.93
N GLY A 247 4.38 3.56 -12.43
CA GLY A 247 4.39 2.21 -11.90
C GLY A 247 5.79 1.59 -11.84
N PHE A 248 6.65 1.87 -12.83
CA PHE A 248 8.04 1.41 -12.83
C PHE A 248 8.80 1.87 -11.59
N SER A 249 8.67 3.13 -11.19
CA SER A 249 9.37 3.63 -10.00
C SER A 249 8.76 3.10 -8.71
N THR A 250 7.43 3.07 -8.64
CA THR A 250 6.72 2.68 -7.42
C THR A 250 6.94 1.21 -7.04
N GLY A 251 7.16 0.35 -8.05
CA GLY A 251 7.52 -1.06 -7.83
C GLY A 251 8.83 -1.26 -7.06
N ALA A 252 9.72 -0.26 -7.03
CA ALA A 252 10.98 -0.33 -6.30
C ALA A 252 10.98 0.45 -4.98
N LEU A 253 10.16 1.49 -4.84
CA LEU A 253 10.25 2.44 -3.72
C LEU A 253 10.02 1.77 -2.36
N MET A 254 8.88 1.07 -2.19
CA MET A 254 8.57 0.40 -0.92
C MET A 254 9.51 -0.77 -0.59
N PRO A 255 9.86 -1.67 -1.53
CA PRO A 255 10.88 -2.67 -1.28
C PRO A 255 12.22 -2.07 -0.87
N SER A 256 12.67 -0.98 -1.51
CA SER A 256 13.93 -0.31 -1.16
C SER A 256 13.89 0.26 0.25
N VAL A 257 12.81 0.93 0.66
CA VAL A 257 12.64 1.41 2.05
C VAL A 257 12.67 0.25 3.04
N ASN A 258 11.92 -0.82 2.77
CA ASN A 258 11.87 -1.98 3.66
C ASN A 258 13.25 -2.67 3.79
N THR A 259 13.97 -2.82 2.69
CA THR A 259 15.34 -3.38 2.71
C THR A 259 16.30 -2.50 3.50
N LEU A 260 16.24 -1.17 3.33
CA LEU A 260 17.07 -0.24 4.09
C LEU A 260 16.74 -0.32 5.60
N ILE A 261 15.46 -0.33 5.98
CA ILE A 261 15.03 -0.52 7.37
C ILE A 261 15.59 -1.82 7.94
N SER A 262 15.49 -2.92 7.20
CA SER A 262 15.99 -4.23 7.63
C SER A 262 17.50 -4.23 7.86
N LYS A 263 18.27 -3.57 6.97
CA LYS A 263 19.76 -3.50 7.06
C LYS A 263 20.26 -2.70 8.25
N ILE A 264 19.52 -1.65 8.68
CA ILE A 264 19.96 -0.76 9.78
C ILE A 264 19.36 -1.14 11.15
N THR A 265 18.49 -2.15 11.18
CA THR A 265 17.79 -2.60 12.40
C THR A 265 18.39 -3.91 12.91
N PRO A 266 18.69 -4.06 14.22
CA PRO A 266 19.08 -5.33 14.80
C PRO A 266 18.02 -6.42 14.55
N PRO A 267 18.44 -7.70 14.30
CA PRO A 267 17.51 -8.79 13.97
C PRO A 267 16.36 -8.97 14.97
N GLU A 268 16.64 -8.79 16.26
CA GLU A 268 15.67 -8.94 17.36
C GLU A 268 14.62 -7.83 17.36
N GLY A 269 14.89 -6.68 16.75
CA GLY A 269 14.05 -5.50 16.70
C GLY A 269 13.28 -5.32 15.39
N VAL A 270 13.62 -6.04 14.33
CA VAL A 270 13.10 -5.84 12.96
C VAL A 270 11.58 -5.83 12.92
N SER A 271 10.93 -6.81 13.52
CA SER A 271 9.46 -6.92 13.52
C SER A 271 8.77 -5.69 14.13
N ARG A 272 9.33 -5.15 15.21
CA ARG A 272 8.77 -3.95 15.88
C ARG A 272 8.99 -2.69 15.06
N ILE A 273 10.16 -2.54 14.47
CA ILE A 273 10.50 -1.40 13.59
C ILE A 273 9.61 -1.41 12.33
N PHE A 274 9.36 -2.58 11.74
CA PHE A 274 8.38 -2.70 10.65
C PHE A 274 6.96 -2.34 11.09
N GLY A 275 6.58 -2.65 12.35
CA GLY A 275 5.32 -2.20 12.94
C GLY A 275 5.20 -0.66 12.98
N TYR A 276 6.27 0.03 13.37
CA TYR A 276 6.31 1.50 13.32
C TYR A 276 6.26 2.02 11.88
N ASN A 277 7.03 1.44 10.97
CA ASN A 277 6.96 1.80 9.55
C ASN A 277 5.54 1.65 8.99
N GLN A 278 4.86 0.57 9.34
CA GLN A 278 3.46 0.36 8.94
C GLN A 278 2.51 1.41 9.52
N MET A 279 2.76 1.89 10.74
CA MET A 279 2.00 3.00 11.33
C MET A 279 2.16 4.27 10.49
N PHE A 280 3.38 4.64 10.10
CA PHE A 280 3.64 5.79 9.22
C PHE A 280 2.99 5.61 7.84
N ASN A 281 3.04 4.41 7.25
CA ASN A 281 2.32 4.08 6.03
C ASN A 281 0.81 4.32 6.16
N ASN A 282 0.21 3.84 7.24
CA ASN A 282 -1.22 3.99 7.50
C ASN A 282 -1.62 5.46 7.70
N PHE A 283 -0.77 6.27 8.38
CA PHE A 283 -0.97 7.71 8.45
C PHE A 283 -0.95 8.36 7.07
N GLY A 284 0.00 7.99 6.20
CA GLY A 284 0.04 8.44 4.82
C GLY A 284 -1.22 8.08 4.04
N GLN A 285 -1.75 6.86 4.23
CA GLN A 285 -3.00 6.42 3.61
C GLN A 285 -4.22 7.22 4.07
N VAL A 286 -4.26 7.66 5.32
CA VAL A 286 -5.36 8.48 5.85
C VAL A 286 -5.25 9.93 5.38
N LEU A 287 -4.05 10.51 5.47
CA LEU A 287 -3.80 11.91 5.12
C LEU A 287 -3.87 12.15 3.60
N GLY A 288 -3.47 11.17 2.79
CA GLY A 288 -3.43 11.32 1.33
C GLY A 288 -4.78 11.74 0.73
N PRO A 289 -5.86 10.96 0.90
CA PRO A 289 -7.17 11.31 0.38
C PRO A 289 -7.70 12.65 0.89
N LEU A 290 -7.42 13.00 2.16
CA LEU A 290 -7.82 14.28 2.74
C LEU A 290 -7.12 15.44 2.05
N VAL A 291 -5.80 15.35 1.89
CA VAL A 291 -5.00 16.38 1.18
C VAL A 291 -5.42 16.46 -0.28
N GLY A 292 -5.54 15.31 -0.97
CA GLY A 292 -5.94 15.27 -2.37
C GLY A 292 -7.31 15.90 -2.61
N SER A 293 -8.30 15.55 -1.79
CA SER A 293 -9.65 16.12 -1.90
C SER A 293 -9.69 17.62 -1.56
N ALA A 294 -8.96 18.06 -0.52
CA ALA A 294 -8.89 19.47 -0.14
C ALA A 294 -8.24 20.32 -1.24
N VAL A 295 -7.14 19.86 -1.83
CA VAL A 295 -6.48 20.55 -2.94
C VAL A 295 -7.36 20.58 -4.18
N ALA A 296 -8.02 19.47 -4.51
CA ALA A 296 -8.93 19.40 -5.65
C ALA A 296 -10.12 20.36 -5.50
N GLN A 297 -10.66 20.49 -4.29
CA GLN A 297 -11.77 21.41 -3.99
C GLN A 297 -11.32 22.87 -4.01
N ALA A 298 -10.12 23.18 -3.48
CA ALA A 298 -9.64 24.54 -3.37
C ALA A 298 -9.11 25.10 -4.70
N TYR A 299 -8.57 24.26 -5.57
CA TYR A 299 -7.91 24.67 -6.81
C TYR A 299 -8.45 23.91 -8.04
N SER A 300 -7.93 22.69 -8.28
CA SER A 300 -8.32 21.83 -9.41
C SER A 300 -7.83 20.39 -9.22
N TYR A 301 -8.35 19.46 -10.03
CA TYR A 301 -7.82 18.09 -10.04
C TYR A 301 -6.35 18.03 -10.49
N SER A 302 -5.97 18.87 -11.48
CA SER A 302 -4.57 19.00 -11.94
C SER A 302 -3.62 19.45 -10.83
N ALA A 303 -4.07 20.36 -9.94
CA ALA A 303 -3.27 20.87 -8.84
C ALA A 303 -2.83 19.77 -7.86
N VAL A 304 -3.60 18.71 -7.70
CA VAL A 304 -3.27 17.59 -6.83
C VAL A 304 -1.97 16.91 -7.29
N PHE A 305 -1.74 16.78 -8.60
CA PHE A 305 -0.51 16.20 -9.13
C PHE A 305 0.71 17.07 -8.85
N PHE A 306 0.59 18.39 -8.93
CA PHE A 306 1.67 19.33 -8.59
C PHE A 306 1.97 19.32 -7.09
N VAL A 307 0.95 19.29 -6.23
CA VAL A 307 1.14 19.17 -4.78
C VAL A 307 1.80 17.84 -4.43
N THR A 308 1.38 16.74 -5.08
CA THR A 308 2.01 15.42 -4.92
C THR A 308 3.47 15.45 -5.38
N ALA A 309 3.78 16.09 -6.51
CA ALA A 309 5.16 16.33 -6.95
C ALA A 309 5.97 17.10 -5.89
N GLY A 310 5.37 18.09 -5.26
CA GLY A 310 5.98 18.84 -4.14
C GLY A 310 6.32 17.95 -2.95
N PHE A 311 5.43 17.04 -2.55
CA PHE A 311 5.71 16.05 -1.50
C PHE A 311 6.84 15.08 -1.91
N VAL A 312 6.85 14.63 -3.17
CA VAL A 312 7.94 13.77 -3.67
C VAL A 312 9.26 14.53 -3.69
N LEU A 313 9.26 15.81 -4.09
CA LEU A 313 10.46 16.66 -4.02
C LEU A 313 10.97 16.81 -2.59
N LEU A 314 10.07 17.08 -1.63
CA LEU A 314 10.42 17.10 -0.21
C LEU A 314 11.06 15.79 0.22
N ASN A 315 10.52 14.67 -0.23
CA ASN A 315 11.06 13.34 0.07
C ASN A 315 12.44 13.11 -0.56
N ILE A 316 12.68 13.61 -1.78
CA ILE A 316 14.01 13.62 -2.42
C ILE A 316 15.01 14.38 -1.53
N LEU A 317 14.67 15.60 -1.10
CA LEU A 317 15.55 16.42 -0.26
C LEU A 317 15.85 15.74 1.08
N LEU A 318 14.83 15.19 1.74
CA LEU A 318 15.01 14.41 2.98
C LEU A 318 15.91 13.18 2.77
N SER A 319 15.70 12.44 1.68
CA SER A 319 16.50 11.26 1.36
C SER A 319 17.96 11.63 1.03
N LEU A 320 18.19 12.70 0.28
CA LEU A 320 19.53 13.22 0.01
C LEU A 320 20.23 13.63 1.31
N PHE A 321 19.54 14.31 2.21
CA PHE A 321 20.09 14.68 3.51
C PHE A 321 20.45 13.46 4.36
N ASN A 322 19.57 12.48 4.44
CA ASN A 322 19.77 11.26 5.23
C ASN A 322 20.89 10.37 4.69
N PHE A 323 21.02 10.27 3.36
CA PHE A 323 21.98 9.38 2.70
C PHE A 323 23.25 10.09 2.21
N ARG A 324 23.43 11.40 2.48
CA ARG A 324 24.57 12.16 1.96
C ARG A 324 25.92 11.55 2.33
N HIS A 325 26.02 10.88 3.48
CA HIS A 325 27.23 10.21 3.95
C HIS A 325 27.46 8.88 3.20
N ASP A 326 26.39 8.13 2.96
CA ASP A 326 26.43 6.83 2.30
C ASP A 326 26.65 6.96 0.79
N LEU A 327 26.19 8.06 0.19
CA LEU A 327 26.47 8.39 -1.21
C LEU A 327 27.96 8.67 -1.46
N LYS A 328 28.70 9.15 -0.44
CA LYS A 328 30.13 9.44 -0.52
C LYS A 328 31.03 8.22 -0.26
N HIS A 329 30.61 7.28 0.60
CA HIS A 329 31.48 6.23 1.12
C HIS A 329 31.06 4.78 0.76
N GLN A 330 30.01 4.55 -0.01
CA GLN A 330 29.50 3.22 -0.39
C GLN A 330 29.26 2.24 0.79
N ASP A 331 29.01 2.75 2.00
CA ASP A 331 29.01 1.98 3.25
C ASP A 331 27.76 1.12 3.52
N ILE A 332 26.75 1.15 2.63
CA ILE A 332 25.54 0.29 2.74
C ILE A 332 25.49 -0.64 1.52
N ARG A 333 26.39 -1.60 1.46
CA ARG A 333 26.27 -2.76 0.57
C ARG A 333 25.55 -3.90 1.25
#